data_c64933bb5ce1beffbb14fb1e30be9042
#
_entry.id   c64933bb5ce1beffbb14fb1e30be9042
#
_cell.length_a   1.000
_cell.length_b   1.000
_cell.length_c   1.000
_cell.angle_alpha   90.00
_cell.angle_beta   90.00
_cell.angle_gamma   90.00
#
_symmetry.space_group_name_H-M   'P 1'
#
loop_
_entity.id
_entity.type
_entity.pdbx_description
1 polymer ?
#
loop_
_entity_poly.entity_id
_entity_poly.type
_entity_poly.pdbx_seq_one_letter_code
_entity_poly.pdbx_strand_id
1 'polypeptide(L)'
;KIMGGLVAKENILIWTDNALYTMKFVGAPFTFGFEQVGTNCGLIGKNAAIEIDGVAYWMGNNGFFSFDGTVNTLPCSVEDYVYDDCNTTKGQQINAGINNLFTEVIWWYPTQNADFNDRYVVYNYGQDNARLPMGNWYTGTNTNSIRTSWIDSLVYPKPYATAYNSANTGTFPQIIGETGLGQTVFFEHEIGTDQVNPDGSVTALTSFIKSFSFSLQKDQAEVF
;
A
#
# COMPACT_ATOMS: atom_id res chain seq x y z
N LYS A 1 7.72 19.31 -8.79
CA LYS A 1 6.25 19.44 -8.62
C LYS A 1 5.88 18.94 -7.22
N ILE A 2 4.95 19.61 -6.51
CA ILE A 2 4.41 19.10 -5.25
C ILE A 2 3.47 17.94 -5.57
N MET A 3 3.66 16.80 -4.91
CA MET A 3 2.90 15.57 -5.11
C MET A 3 1.88 15.35 -4.00
N GLY A 4 2.23 15.62 -2.75
CA GLY A 4 1.33 15.44 -1.61
C GLY A 4 1.88 16.04 -0.33
N GLY A 5 1.08 16.01 0.72
CA GLY A 5 1.47 16.40 2.06
C GLY A 5 0.76 15.57 3.13
N LEU A 6 1.41 15.37 4.26
CA LEU A 6 0.94 14.57 5.38
C LEU A 6 1.36 15.23 6.69
N VAL A 7 0.50 15.19 7.68
CA VAL A 7 0.84 15.62 9.04
C VAL A 7 1.45 14.43 9.77
N ALA A 8 2.70 14.57 10.22
CA ALA A 8 3.40 13.56 10.99
C ALA A 8 3.90 14.18 12.29
N LYS A 9 3.28 13.82 13.40
CA LYS A 9 3.64 14.27 14.76
C LYS A 9 3.80 15.79 14.86
N GLU A 10 5.04 16.29 14.84
CA GLU A 10 5.37 17.71 15.01
C GLU A 10 5.67 18.43 13.68
N ASN A 11 5.65 17.72 12.56
CA ASN A 11 6.00 18.23 11.25
C ASN A 11 4.86 18.05 10.26
N ILE A 12 4.82 18.95 9.28
CA ILE A 12 4.07 18.71 8.06
C ILE A 12 5.08 18.28 7.00
N LEU A 13 4.90 17.07 6.48
CA LEU A 13 5.70 16.51 5.42
C LEU A 13 5.13 16.93 4.07
N ILE A 14 5.99 17.41 3.18
CA ILE A 14 5.61 17.88 1.85
C ILE A 14 6.53 17.20 0.84
N TRP A 15 5.94 16.31 0.04
CA TRP A 15 6.68 15.62 -1.02
C TRP A 15 6.60 16.36 -2.35
N THR A 16 7.71 16.34 -3.03
CA THR A 16 7.78 16.61 -4.47
C THR A 16 7.94 15.29 -5.23
N ASP A 17 8.04 15.37 -6.53
CA ASP A 17 8.38 14.25 -7.42
C ASP A 17 9.77 13.66 -7.16
N ASN A 18 10.64 14.34 -6.41
CA ASN A 18 12.02 13.90 -6.16
C ASN A 18 12.50 14.03 -4.71
N ALA A 19 11.86 14.84 -3.88
CA ALA A 19 12.38 15.18 -2.56
C ALA A 19 11.29 15.29 -1.50
N LEU A 20 11.70 15.15 -0.24
CA LEU A 20 10.86 15.41 0.93
C LEU A 20 11.31 16.67 1.63
N TYR A 21 10.34 17.51 1.99
CA TYR A 21 10.50 18.72 2.81
C TYR A 21 9.67 18.58 4.09
N THR A 22 10.19 19.13 5.18
CA THR A 22 9.42 19.36 6.40
C THR A 22 9.01 20.83 6.47
N MET A 23 7.81 21.08 6.95
CA MET A 23 7.32 22.41 7.28
C MET A 23 6.98 22.45 8.76
N LYS A 24 7.49 23.41 9.48
CA LYS A 24 7.20 23.64 10.92
C LYS A 24 6.91 25.12 11.19
N PHE A 25 6.14 25.36 12.22
CA PHE A 25 5.94 26.71 12.73
C PHE A 25 7.21 27.20 13.43
N VAL A 26 7.73 28.36 13.00
CA VAL A 26 8.98 28.94 13.53
C VAL A 26 8.77 30.27 14.23
N GLY A 27 7.55 30.82 14.21
CA GLY A 27 7.21 32.10 14.82
C GLY A 27 7.60 33.31 13.96
N ALA A 28 7.40 34.51 14.55
CA ALA A 28 7.69 35.76 13.87
C ALA A 28 9.20 35.97 13.68
N PRO A 29 9.69 36.60 12.56
CA PRO A 29 8.88 37.18 11.50
C PRO A 29 8.41 36.17 10.43
N PHE A 30 8.94 34.96 10.45
CA PHE A 30 8.59 33.89 9.51
C PHE A 30 7.62 32.95 10.19
N THR A 31 6.40 32.87 9.73
CA THR A 31 5.38 31.99 10.33
C THR A 31 5.76 30.51 10.21
N PHE A 32 6.25 30.12 9.02
CA PHE A 32 6.66 28.75 8.73
C PHE A 32 8.08 28.69 8.18
N GLY A 33 8.82 27.68 8.61
CA GLY A 33 10.12 27.30 8.05
C GLY A 33 9.96 26.00 7.22
N PHE A 34 10.74 25.93 6.14
CA PHE A 34 10.81 24.76 5.28
C PHE A 34 12.23 24.24 5.27
N GLU A 35 12.39 22.94 5.38
CA GLU A 35 13.68 22.26 5.36
C GLU A 35 13.59 21.04 4.44
N GLN A 36 14.54 20.90 3.52
CA GLN A 36 14.65 19.69 2.72
C GLN A 36 15.35 18.62 3.55
N VAL A 37 14.68 17.50 3.79
CA VAL A 37 15.17 16.41 4.63
C VAL A 37 15.57 15.17 3.84
N GLY A 38 15.22 15.11 2.56
CA GLY A 38 15.60 13.98 1.70
C GLY A 38 15.60 14.33 0.21
N THR A 39 16.43 13.63 -0.55
CA THR A 39 16.52 13.66 -2.01
C THR A 39 16.35 12.26 -2.57
N ASN A 40 15.90 12.13 -3.83
CA ASN A 40 15.61 10.84 -4.49
C ASN A 40 14.62 9.97 -3.71
N CYS A 41 13.74 10.60 -2.94
CA CYS A 41 12.71 9.96 -2.13
C CYS A 41 11.33 10.57 -2.39
N GLY A 42 11.09 11.00 -3.62
CA GLY A 42 9.83 11.61 -4.04
C GLY A 42 8.65 10.66 -3.89
N LEU A 43 7.45 11.22 -3.91
CA LEU A 43 6.19 10.49 -3.77
C LEU A 43 5.63 10.12 -5.14
N ILE A 44 5.26 8.86 -5.35
CA ILE A 44 4.72 8.39 -6.63
C ILE A 44 3.29 8.92 -6.90
N GLY A 45 2.51 9.13 -5.87
CA GLY A 45 1.13 9.66 -5.96
C GLY A 45 0.65 10.22 -4.62
N LYS A 46 -0.30 11.14 -4.65
CA LYS A 46 -0.75 11.90 -3.47
C LYS A 46 -1.23 11.05 -2.28
N ASN A 47 -1.74 9.86 -2.57
CA ASN A 47 -2.29 8.95 -1.56
C ASN A 47 -1.35 7.77 -1.25
N ALA A 48 -0.10 7.80 -1.76
CA ALA A 48 0.88 6.74 -1.57
C ALA A 48 1.71 6.88 -0.28
N ALA A 49 1.37 7.83 0.58
CA ALA A 49 1.99 8.03 1.89
C ALA A 49 0.98 7.90 3.01
N ILE A 50 1.44 7.35 4.14
CA ILE A 50 0.64 7.18 5.35
C ILE A 50 1.52 7.36 6.59
N GLU A 51 0.90 7.75 7.72
CA GLU A 51 1.61 7.95 8.99
C GLU A 51 1.07 6.99 10.04
N ILE A 52 1.97 6.42 10.82
CA ILE A 52 1.68 5.50 11.94
C ILE A 52 2.60 5.85 13.08
N ASP A 53 2.03 6.22 14.23
CA ASP A 53 2.76 6.47 15.48
C ASP A 53 3.94 7.44 15.35
N GLY A 54 3.81 8.43 14.46
CA GLY A 54 4.84 9.45 14.22
C GLY A 54 5.83 9.09 13.12
N VAL A 55 5.74 7.91 12.54
CA VAL A 55 6.56 7.48 11.40
C VAL A 55 5.75 7.55 10.12
N ALA A 56 6.25 8.27 9.12
CA ALA A 56 5.63 8.27 7.80
C ALA A 56 6.26 7.18 6.92
N TYR A 57 5.41 6.47 6.17
CA TYR A 57 5.81 5.45 5.19
C TYR A 57 5.26 5.82 3.83
N TRP A 58 6.04 5.67 2.76
CA TRP A 58 5.55 5.96 1.42
C TRP A 58 6.20 5.13 0.32
N MET A 59 5.47 5.00 -0.77
CA MET A 59 5.95 4.45 -2.04
C MET A 59 6.45 5.61 -2.91
N GLY A 60 7.72 5.56 -3.25
CA GLY A 60 8.36 6.50 -4.18
C GLY A 60 8.34 5.98 -5.62
N ASN A 61 9.00 6.72 -6.52
CA ASN A 61 9.14 6.29 -7.92
C ASN A 61 10.16 5.16 -8.10
N ASN A 62 11.02 4.94 -7.13
CA ASN A 62 12.18 4.06 -7.19
C ASN A 62 12.47 3.32 -5.87
N GLY A 63 11.46 3.07 -5.07
CA GLY A 63 11.61 2.34 -3.81
C GLY A 63 10.62 2.76 -2.75
N PHE A 64 10.73 2.15 -1.59
CA PHE A 64 9.92 2.43 -0.42
C PHE A 64 10.76 3.14 0.64
N PHE A 65 10.14 4.03 1.36
CA PHE A 65 10.83 4.91 2.31
C PHE A 65 10.05 5.06 3.60
N SER A 66 10.76 5.43 4.65
CA SER A 66 10.18 5.89 5.92
C SER A 66 10.82 7.17 6.41
N PHE A 67 10.11 7.88 7.28
CA PHE A 67 10.58 9.08 7.97
C PHE A 67 10.15 9.04 9.44
N ASP A 68 11.14 8.99 10.31
CA ASP A 68 11.00 9.03 11.77
C ASP A 68 11.65 10.27 12.41
N GLY A 69 12.08 11.20 11.57
CA GLY A 69 12.95 12.36 11.83
C GLY A 69 14.08 12.39 10.81
N THR A 70 14.39 11.26 10.21
CA THR A 70 15.32 11.09 9.08
C THR A 70 14.68 10.25 8.00
N VAL A 71 15.07 10.48 6.74
CA VAL A 71 14.60 9.66 5.61
C VAL A 71 15.44 8.38 5.57
N ASN A 72 14.75 7.24 5.64
CA ASN A 72 15.35 5.92 5.52
C ASN A 72 14.76 5.20 4.31
N THR A 73 15.61 4.54 3.52
CA THR A 73 15.14 3.58 2.51
C THR A 73 14.73 2.30 3.20
N LEU A 74 13.57 1.76 2.85
CA LEU A 74 13.11 0.45 3.32
C LEU A 74 13.59 -0.61 2.35
N PRO A 75 14.53 -1.48 2.72
CA PRO A 75 14.94 -2.59 1.86
C PRO A 75 13.75 -3.50 1.57
N CYS A 76 13.44 -3.71 0.30
CA CYS A 76 12.28 -4.48 -0.12
C CYS A 76 12.69 -5.70 -0.91
N SER A 77 12.36 -6.90 -0.43
CA SER A 77 12.68 -8.17 -1.10
C SER A 77 11.87 -8.43 -2.37
N VAL A 78 10.80 -7.66 -2.57
CA VAL A 78 9.90 -7.78 -3.73
C VAL A 78 9.89 -6.52 -4.59
N GLU A 79 10.91 -5.66 -4.43
CA GLU A 79 10.98 -4.35 -5.10
C GLU A 79 10.94 -4.49 -6.63
N ASP A 80 11.79 -5.33 -7.19
CA ASP A 80 11.84 -5.58 -8.63
C ASP A 80 10.49 -6.10 -9.14
N TYR A 81 9.87 -7.05 -8.43
CA TYR A 81 8.55 -7.56 -8.79
C TYR A 81 7.47 -6.47 -8.85
N VAL A 82 7.53 -5.52 -7.90
CA VAL A 82 6.54 -4.43 -7.84
C VAL A 82 6.79 -3.41 -8.95
N TYR A 83 8.02 -2.93 -9.09
CA TYR A 83 8.32 -1.82 -10.01
C TYR A 83 8.41 -2.24 -11.48
N ASP A 84 8.76 -3.49 -11.79
CA ASP A 84 8.74 -4.02 -13.15
C ASP A 84 7.34 -4.06 -13.75
N ASP A 85 6.30 -4.23 -12.91
CA ASP A 85 4.92 -4.36 -13.35
C ASP A 85 4.04 -3.14 -12.97
N CYS A 86 4.52 -2.23 -12.12
CA CYS A 86 3.77 -1.06 -11.69
C CYS A 86 3.59 -0.04 -12.80
N ASN A 87 2.35 0.40 -13.05
CA ASN A 87 2.06 1.50 -13.96
C ASN A 87 2.29 2.86 -13.26
N THR A 88 3.52 3.34 -13.30
CA THR A 88 3.91 4.62 -12.67
C THR A 88 3.21 5.83 -13.29
N THR A 89 2.72 5.74 -14.52
CA THR A 89 1.93 6.82 -15.14
C THR A 89 0.57 7.02 -14.46
N LYS A 90 0.07 5.98 -13.80
CA LYS A 90 -1.16 5.97 -12.99
C LYS A 90 -0.86 6.10 -11.49
N GLY A 91 0.28 6.64 -11.10
CA GLY A 91 0.70 6.78 -9.70
C GLY A 91 -0.34 7.47 -8.80
N GLN A 92 -1.18 8.35 -9.37
CA GLN A 92 -2.27 9.01 -8.62
C GLN A 92 -3.37 8.06 -8.14
N GLN A 93 -3.45 6.86 -8.67
CA GLN A 93 -4.37 5.81 -8.22
C GLN A 93 -3.81 4.99 -7.06
N ILE A 94 -2.49 5.02 -6.86
CA ILE A 94 -1.83 4.30 -5.77
C ILE A 94 -2.34 4.83 -4.44
N ASN A 95 -2.73 3.91 -3.58
CA ASN A 95 -3.32 4.21 -2.29
C ASN A 95 -2.60 3.42 -1.19
N ALA A 96 -2.19 4.11 -0.13
CA ALA A 96 -1.62 3.50 1.06
C ALA A 96 -2.69 3.31 2.13
N GLY A 97 -2.58 2.25 2.91
CA GLY A 97 -3.43 1.98 4.05
C GLY A 97 -2.69 1.26 5.16
N ILE A 98 -3.28 1.24 6.34
CA ILE A 98 -2.77 0.58 7.53
C ILE A 98 -3.68 -0.60 7.85
N ASN A 99 -3.10 -1.73 8.24
CA ASN A 99 -3.80 -2.80 8.93
C ASN A 99 -3.20 -2.89 10.35
N ASN A 100 -3.86 -2.26 11.32
CA ASN A 100 -3.38 -2.19 12.70
C ASN A 100 -3.33 -3.55 13.38
N LEU A 101 -4.24 -4.46 13.02
CA LEU A 101 -4.30 -5.80 13.62
C LEU A 101 -3.01 -6.59 13.37
N PHE A 102 -2.40 -6.42 12.21
CA PHE A 102 -1.21 -7.16 11.79
C PHE A 102 0.05 -6.29 11.72
N THR A 103 -0.03 -5.01 12.12
CA THR A 103 1.09 -4.06 12.07
C THR A 103 1.66 -3.91 10.66
N GLU A 104 0.80 -3.64 9.70
CA GLU A 104 1.12 -3.62 8.28
C GLU A 104 0.79 -2.29 7.63
N VAL A 105 1.66 -1.89 6.69
CA VAL A 105 1.36 -0.88 5.68
C VAL A 105 1.11 -1.58 4.36
N ILE A 106 0.04 -1.22 3.69
CA ILE A 106 -0.39 -1.81 2.42
C ILE A 106 -0.42 -0.72 1.36
N TRP A 107 0.18 -0.96 0.19
CA TRP A 107 0.03 -0.12 -1.00
C TRP A 107 -0.68 -0.90 -2.08
N TRP A 108 -1.83 -0.39 -2.52
CA TRP A 108 -2.52 -0.89 -3.71
C TRP A 108 -2.06 -0.10 -4.92
N TYR A 109 -1.69 -0.80 -5.98
CA TYR A 109 -1.16 -0.21 -7.19
C TYR A 109 -1.69 -0.89 -8.45
N PRO A 110 -1.76 -0.18 -9.61
CA PRO A 110 -2.14 -0.76 -10.88
C PRO A 110 -0.93 -1.38 -11.58
N THR A 111 -1.11 -2.57 -12.18
CA THR A 111 -0.12 -3.12 -13.10
C THR A 111 -0.11 -2.36 -14.43
N GLN A 112 0.89 -2.63 -15.29
CA GLN A 112 1.10 -1.91 -16.56
C GLN A 112 -0.15 -1.86 -17.45
N ASN A 113 -0.92 -2.94 -17.48
CA ASN A 113 -2.10 -3.07 -18.33
C ASN A 113 -3.42 -2.87 -17.59
N ALA A 114 -3.39 -2.59 -16.30
CA ALA A 114 -4.59 -2.39 -15.50
C ALA A 114 -5.10 -0.95 -15.57
N ASP A 115 -6.41 -0.79 -15.57
CA ASP A 115 -7.05 0.52 -15.46
C ASP A 115 -7.19 1.00 -14.03
N PHE A 116 -7.17 0.07 -13.06
CA PHE A 116 -7.32 0.30 -11.63
C PHE A 116 -6.31 -0.55 -10.84
N ASN A 117 -6.21 -0.30 -9.52
CA ASN A 117 -5.34 -1.08 -8.64
C ASN A 117 -5.77 -2.55 -8.63
N ASP A 118 -4.92 -3.43 -9.12
CA ASP A 118 -5.14 -4.88 -9.21
C ASP A 118 -4.11 -5.70 -8.44
N ARG A 119 -3.12 -5.01 -7.86
CA ARG A 119 -2.06 -5.57 -7.03
C ARG A 119 -1.94 -4.83 -5.72
N TYR A 120 -1.35 -5.49 -4.75
CA TYR A 120 -0.90 -4.84 -3.53
C TYR A 120 0.45 -5.38 -3.06
N VAL A 121 1.17 -4.54 -2.34
CA VAL A 121 2.39 -4.89 -1.63
C VAL A 121 2.24 -4.49 -0.17
N VAL A 122 2.73 -5.32 0.72
CA VAL A 122 2.60 -5.14 2.16
C VAL A 122 3.98 -5.13 2.81
N TYR A 123 4.15 -4.20 3.73
CA TYR A 123 5.29 -4.12 4.65
C TYR A 123 4.81 -4.31 6.08
N ASN A 124 5.31 -5.33 6.76
CA ASN A 124 5.06 -5.53 8.17
C ASN A 124 6.11 -4.77 8.99
N TYR A 125 5.70 -3.68 9.64
CA TYR A 125 6.58 -2.83 10.44
C TYR A 125 6.75 -3.32 11.89
N GLY A 126 5.96 -4.29 12.33
CA GLY A 126 6.04 -4.88 13.67
C GLY A 126 7.11 -5.94 13.84
N GLN A 127 7.71 -6.41 12.75
CA GLN A 127 8.76 -7.43 12.81
C GLN A 127 10.14 -6.81 13.04
N ASP A 128 11.01 -7.59 13.70
CA ASP A 128 12.39 -7.18 13.96
C ASP A 128 13.22 -7.15 12.67
N ASN A 129 13.39 -5.98 12.11
CA ASN A 129 14.18 -5.72 10.90
C ASN A 129 15.66 -6.12 11.05
N ALA A 130 16.19 -6.21 12.29
CA ALA A 130 17.56 -6.63 12.51
C ALA A 130 17.77 -8.12 12.22
N ARG A 131 16.72 -8.94 12.36
CA ARG A 131 16.76 -10.38 12.09
C ARG A 131 16.37 -10.74 10.66
N LEU A 132 15.45 -9.97 10.08
CA LEU A 132 14.89 -10.23 8.75
C LEU A 132 14.84 -8.93 7.93
N PRO A 133 16.00 -8.32 7.59
CA PRO A 133 16.03 -6.98 6.98
C PRO A 133 15.30 -6.89 5.62
N MET A 134 15.02 -8.02 4.97
CA MET A 134 14.27 -8.09 3.70
C MET A 134 13.03 -8.98 3.77
N GLY A 135 12.75 -9.61 4.92
CA GLY A 135 11.71 -10.64 5.05
C GLY A 135 10.32 -10.14 5.41
N ASN A 136 10.15 -8.84 5.61
CA ASN A 136 8.90 -8.25 6.11
C ASN A 136 7.94 -7.84 4.99
N TRP A 137 8.18 -8.30 3.77
CA TRP A 137 7.43 -7.94 2.60
C TRP A 137 6.70 -9.12 1.98
N TYR A 138 5.50 -8.87 1.51
CA TYR A 138 4.78 -9.80 0.66
C TYR A 138 3.87 -9.05 -0.32
N THR A 139 3.44 -9.74 -1.36
CA THR A 139 2.59 -9.19 -2.41
C THR A 139 1.35 -10.05 -2.58
N GLY A 140 0.33 -9.47 -3.16
CA GLY A 140 -0.87 -10.20 -3.52
C GLY A 140 -1.58 -9.58 -4.71
N THR A 141 -2.50 -10.35 -5.25
CA THR A 141 -3.33 -9.96 -6.38
C THR A 141 -4.79 -9.91 -5.97
N ASN A 142 -5.48 -8.92 -6.47
CA ASN A 142 -6.92 -8.81 -6.31
C ASN A 142 -7.59 -8.91 -7.67
N THR A 143 -7.67 -10.11 -8.22
CA THR A 143 -8.32 -10.33 -9.52
C THR A 143 -9.80 -9.94 -9.52
N ASN A 144 -10.46 -9.97 -8.37
CA ASN A 144 -11.89 -9.72 -8.26
C ASN A 144 -12.26 -8.57 -7.31
N SER A 145 -11.29 -7.90 -6.71
CA SER A 145 -11.59 -6.86 -5.72
C SER A 145 -10.48 -5.81 -5.62
N ILE A 146 -10.50 -4.91 -6.58
CA ILE A 146 -9.65 -3.73 -6.60
C ILE A 146 -9.96 -2.88 -5.36
N ARG A 147 -8.94 -2.42 -4.63
CA ARG A 147 -9.11 -1.46 -3.54
C ARG A 147 -8.68 -0.08 -4.00
N THR A 148 -9.63 0.84 -4.01
CA THR A 148 -9.42 2.24 -4.41
C THR A 148 -9.22 3.15 -3.21
N SER A 149 -9.69 2.74 -2.05
CA SER A 149 -9.39 3.38 -0.77
C SER A 149 -9.50 2.37 0.37
N TRP A 150 -8.85 2.70 1.49
CA TRP A 150 -8.80 1.86 2.68
C TRP A 150 -8.82 2.74 3.92
N ILE A 151 -9.49 2.29 4.94
CA ILE A 151 -9.45 2.89 6.28
C ILE A 151 -9.42 1.79 7.33
N ASP A 152 -8.45 1.86 8.21
CA ASP A 152 -8.42 1.17 9.48
C ASP A 152 -8.26 2.21 10.59
N SER A 153 -9.21 2.30 11.46
CA SER A 153 -9.31 3.34 12.47
C SER A 153 -9.85 2.75 13.77
N LEU A 154 -9.34 3.22 14.89
CA LEU A 154 -9.83 2.83 16.21
C LEU A 154 -11.33 3.12 16.46
N VAL A 155 -11.95 3.89 15.58
CA VAL A 155 -13.41 4.17 15.63
C VAL A 155 -14.21 2.98 15.11
N TYR A 156 -13.65 2.21 14.21
CA TYR A 156 -14.30 1.05 13.62
C TYR A 156 -13.68 -0.25 14.12
N PRO A 157 -14.49 -1.29 14.34
CA PRO A 157 -13.99 -2.57 14.86
C PRO A 157 -13.16 -3.36 13.85
N LYS A 158 -13.24 -3.01 12.58
CA LYS A 158 -12.61 -3.69 11.46
C LYS A 158 -12.18 -2.69 10.39
N PRO A 159 -11.19 -3.04 9.54
CA PRO A 159 -10.85 -2.23 8.38
C PRO A 159 -11.97 -2.25 7.34
N TYR A 160 -12.15 -1.10 6.67
CA TYR A 160 -13.07 -0.93 5.57
C TYR A 160 -12.35 -0.47 4.33
N ALA A 161 -12.86 -0.90 3.18
CA ALA A 161 -12.31 -0.50 1.89
C ALA A 161 -13.40 -0.30 0.85
N THR A 162 -13.08 0.48 -0.18
CA THR A 162 -13.92 0.59 -1.36
C THR A 162 -13.22 -0.02 -2.57
N ALA A 163 -14.01 -0.53 -3.50
CA ALA A 163 -13.54 -0.93 -4.81
C ALA A 163 -14.46 -0.39 -5.90
N TYR A 164 -13.88 -0.12 -7.06
CA TYR A 164 -14.62 0.33 -8.23
C TYR A 164 -14.50 -0.68 -9.36
N ASN A 165 -15.64 -1.12 -9.90
CA ASN A 165 -15.72 -1.98 -11.07
C ASN A 165 -16.28 -1.17 -12.23
N SER A 166 -15.44 -0.82 -13.20
CA SER A 166 -15.82 0.02 -14.33
C SER A 166 -16.78 -0.66 -15.31
N ALA A 167 -16.73 -1.98 -15.38
CA ALA A 167 -17.43 -2.74 -16.42
C ALA A 167 -18.79 -3.31 -15.96
N ASN A 168 -19.11 -3.23 -14.67
CA ASN A 168 -20.27 -3.93 -14.08
C ASN A 168 -20.40 -5.39 -14.57
N THR A 169 -19.27 -6.06 -14.74
CA THR A 169 -19.17 -7.42 -15.23
C THR A 169 -18.68 -8.36 -14.14
N GLY A 170 -19.38 -9.45 -13.96
CA GLY A 170 -18.88 -10.61 -13.19
C GLY A 170 -19.15 -10.54 -11.69
N THR A 171 -18.18 -10.48 -10.86
CA THR A 171 -18.13 -10.86 -9.44
C THR A 171 -18.88 -9.96 -8.45
N PHE A 172 -19.34 -8.79 -8.86
CA PHE A 172 -20.16 -7.93 -8.01
C PHE A 172 -21.65 -8.08 -8.35
N PRO A 173 -22.57 -7.87 -7.40
CA PRO A 173 -23.98 -7.89 -7.71
C PRO A 173 -24.25 -6.85 -8.78
N GLN A 174 -24.76 -7.32 -9.90
CA GLN A 174 -25.25 -6.38 -10.92
C GLN A 174 -26.51 -5.73 -10.37
N ILE A 175 -26.57 -4.41 -10.43
CA ILE A 175 -27.82 -3.69 -10.20
C ILE A 175 -28.73 -4.09 -11.35
N ILE A 176 -29.84 -4.76 -11.02
CA ILE A 176 -30.79 -5.25 -12.01
C ILE A 176 -31.32 -4.05 -12.83
N GLY A 177 -31.09 -4.09 -14.13
CA GLY A 177 -31.55 -3.05 -15.06
C GLY A 177 -30.51 -2.03 -15.50
N GLU A 178 -29.29 -2.03 -14.92
CA GLU A 178 -28.22 -1.12 -15.32
C GLU A 178 -27.03 -1.90 -15.89
N THR A 179 -26.91 -1.93 -17.20
CA THR A 179 -25.74 -2.51 -17.89
C THR A 179 -24.78 -1.39 -18.30
N GLY A 180 -23.49 -1.58 -18.06
CA GLY A 180 -22.43 -0.70 -18.54
C GLY A 180 -22.07 0.49 -17.63
N LEU A 181 -22.71 0.64 -16.47
CA LEU A 181 -22.32 1.64 -15.46
C LEU A 181 -21.37 1.03 -14.44
N GLY A 182 -20.31 1.76 -14.11
CA GLY A 182 -19.38 1.37 -13.06
C GLY A 182 -20.06 1.34 -11.70
N GLN A 183 -19.63 0.39 -10.86
CA GLN A 183 -20.13 0.23 -9.50
C GLN A 183 -19.05 0.48 -8.48
N THR A 184 -19.40 1.13 -7.37
CA THR A 184 -18.57 1.19 -6.17
C THR A 184 -19.10 0.18 -5.16
N VAL A 185 -18.22 -0.69 -4.67
CA VAL A 185 -18.53 -1.68 -3.65
C VAL A 185 -17.78 -1.34 -2.38
N PHE A 186 -18.44 -1.50 -1.26
CA PHE A 186 -17.89 -1.33 0.07
C PHE A 186 -17.60 -2.68 0.70
N PHE A 187 -16.41 -2.85 1.27
CA PHE A 187 -15.95 -4.07 1.89
C PHE A 187 -15.62 -3.86 3.36
N GLU A 188 -16.01 -4.79 4.17
CA GLU A 188 -15.48 -4.99 5.51
C GLU A 188 -14.43 -6.09 5.46
N HIS A 189 -13.28 -5.86 6.07
CA HIS A 189 -12.14 -6.77 6.07
C HIS A 189 -11.95 -7.44 7.42
N GLU A 190 -11.08 -8.45 7.47
CA GLU A 190 -10.70 -9.18 8.67
C GLU A 190 -11.89 -9.82 9.39
N ILE A 191 -12.84 -10.35 8.60
CA ILE A 191 -14.01 -11.07 9.09
C ILE A 191 -14.07 -12.48 8.51
N GLY A 192 -14.20 -13.47 9.40
CA GLY A 192 -14.30 -14.88 9.00
C GLY A 192 -13.05 -15.44 8.30
N THR A 193 -13.23 -16.62 7.71
CA THR A 193 -12.20 -17.36 6.97
C THR A 193 -12.54 -17.54 5.50
N ASP A 194 -13.71 -17.08 5.10
CA ASP A 194 -14.25 -17.21 3.75
C ASP A 194 -14.66 -15.85 3.19
N GLN A 195 -14.62 -15.75 1.88
CA GLN A 195 -15.16 -14.59 1.19
C GLN A 195 -16.69 -14.75 1.05
N VAL A 196 -17.44 -13.81 1.61
CA VAL A 196 -18.86 -13.68 1.33
C VAL A 196 -19.04 -12.86 0.07
N ASN A 197 -19.59 -13.46 -0.95
CA ASN A 197 -19.87 -12.79 -2.21
C ASN A 197 -21.15 -11.94 -2.09
N PRO A 198 -21.32 -10.94 -2.95
CA PRO A 198 -22.46 -10.06 -2.91
C PRO A 198 -23.82 -10.74 -3.13
N ASP A 199 -23.84 -11.91 -3.77
CA ASP A 199 -25.04 -12.74 -3.95
C ASP A 199 -25.37 -13.59 -2.72
N GLY A 200 -24.58 -13.46 -1.64
CA GLY A 200 -24.70 -14.24 -0.40
C GLY A 200 -24.02 -15.60 -0.47
N SER A 201 -23.45 -15.99 -1.61
CA SER A 201 -22.65 -17.21 -1.68
C SER A 201 -21.33 -17.05 -0.94
N VAL A 202 -20.77 -18.16 -0.47
CA VAL A 202 -19.51 -18.20 0.28
C VAL A 202 -18.46 -18.92 -0.53
N THR A 203 -17.29 -18.30 -0.68
CA THR A 203 -16.14 -18.89 -1.36
C THR A 203 -14.98 -19.01 -0.37
N ALA A 204 -14.40 -20.18 -0.24
CA ALA A 204 -13.24 -20.39 0.61
C ALA A 204 -12.05 -19.55 0.13
N LEU A 205 -11.38 -18.86 1.06
CA LEU A 205 -10.14 -18.16 0.77
C LEU A 205 -9.02 -19.18 0.54
N THR A 206 -8.38 -19.10 -0.61
CA THR A 206 -7.20 -19.92 -0.91
C THR A 206 -6.01 -19.35 -0.17
N SER A 207 -5.52 -20.09 0.83
CA SER A 207 -4.32 -19.74 1.59
C SER A 207 -3.20 -20.71 1.24
N PHE A 208 -2.00 -20.18 0.97
CA PHE A 208 -0.82 -21.00 0.74
C PHE A 208 0.44 -20.31 1.28
N ILE A 209 1.43 -21.13 1.64
CA ILE A 209 2.76 -20.68 1.96
C ILE A 209 3.71 -21.27 0.91
N LYS A 210 4.49 -20.45 0.26
CA LYS A 210 5.52 -20.86 -0.69
C LYS A 210 6.87 -20.37 -0.20
N SER A 211 7.79 -21.29 0.09
CA SER A 211 9.19 -20.95 0.35
C SER A 211 9.96 -20.83 -0.97
N PHE A 212 11.11 -20.17 -0.90
CA PHE A 212 12.10 -20.29 -1.97
C PHE A 212 12.80 -21.65 -1.89
N SER A 213 13.42 -22.06 -3.00
CA SER A 213 14.24 -23.26 -3.04
C SER A 213 15.45 -23.10 -2.13
N PHE A 214 15.77 -24.11 -1.33
CA PHE A 214 16.96 -24.13 -0.50
C PHE A 214 17.68 -25.48 -0.60
N SER A 215 19.00 -25.45 -0.50
CA SER A 215 19.82 -26.66 -0.49
C SER A 215 20.18 -27.04 0.94
N LEU A 216 19.92 -28.27 1.32
CA LEU A 216 20.26 -28.78 2.65
C LEU A 216 21.77 -29.13 2.80
N GLN A 217 22.45 -29.38 1.68
CA GLN A 217 23.89 -29.62 1.64
C GLN A 217 24.49 -29.08 0.34
N LYS A 218 25.76 -28.67 0.41
CA LYS A 218 26.48 -27.98 -0.66
C LYS A 218 26.56 -28.74 -2.00
N ASP A 219 26.31 -30.04 -2.03
CA ASP A 219 26.45 -30.89 -3.22
C ASP A 219 25.25 -31.84 -3.43
N GLN A 220 24.08 -31.57 -2.82
CA GLN A 220 22.87 -32.35 -3.05
C GLN A 220 21.86 -31.59 -3.89
N ALA A 221 21.08 -32.37 -4.66
CA ALA A 221 20.00 -31.83 -5.48
C ALA A 221 19.00 -31.01 -4.63
N GLU A 222 18.52 -29.93 -5.21
CA GLU A 222 17.49 -29.10 -4.60
C GLU A 222 16.26 -29.96 -4.27
N VAL A 223 15.79 -29.82 -3.04
CA VAL A 223 14.55 -30.44 -2.60
C VAL A 223 13.43 -29.41 -2.75
N PHE A 224 12.47 -29.70 -3.58
CA PHE A 224 11.30 -28.85 -3.84
C PHE A 224 10.17 -29.22 -2.88
#